data_9debfd096b406db8e8bc40f27f743852
#
_entry.id   9debfd096b406db8e8bc40f27f743852
#
_cell.length_a   1.000
_cell.length_b   1.000
_cell.length_c   1.000
_cell.angle_alpha   90.00
_cell.angle_beta   90.00
_cell.angle_gamma   90.00
#
_symmetry.space_group_name_H-M   'P 1'
#
loop_
_entity.id
_entity.type
_entity.pdbx_description
1 polymer ?
#
loop_
_entity_poly.entity_id
_entity_poly.type
_entity_poly.pdbx_seq_one_letter_code
_entity_poly.pdbx_strand_id
1 'polypeptide(L)'
;MNPAHVKLCAQLLKGSDVDVCTVVGFPLGATPAAVKAYETQQAIRDGATEIDMVINVGALKSQDYKALFEDIGSVVRTAHAGNALVKVIIEAALLNDEEKVI
;
A
#
# COMPACT_ATOMS: atom_id res chain seq x y z
N MET A 1 -2.59 -3.88 9.64
CA MET A 1 -1.77 -3.50 10.81
C MET A 1 -0.73 -2.46 10.40
N ASN A 2 -0.11 -1.81 11.35
CA ASN A 2 0.99 -0.90 11.06
C ASN A 2 2.27 -1.68 10.71
N PRO A 3 3.12 -1.13 9.82
CA PRO A 3 4.34 -1.83 9.37
C PRO A 3 5.29 -2.24 10.50
N ALA A 4 5.31 -1.49 11.60
CA ALA A 4 6.18 -1.77 12.74
C ALA A 4 5.93 -3.14 13.38
N HIS A 5 4.75 -3.70 13.20
CA HIS A 5 4.34 -4.95 13.83
C HIS A 5 4.41 -6.18 12.90
N VAL A 6 4.77 -6.00 11.63
CA VAL A 6 4.73 -7.07 10.62
C VAL A 6 5.61 -8.24 11.02
N LYS A 7 6.85 -7.97 11.40
CA LYS A 7 7.81 -9.02 11.73
C LYS A 7 7.33 -9.91 12.87
N LEU A 8 6.84 -9.29 13.95
CA LEU A 8 6.32 -10.04 15.10
C LEU A 8 5.09 -10.86 14.71
N CYS A 9 4.14 -10.25 13.99
CA CYS A 9 2.93 -10.94 13.56
C CYS A 9 3.25 -12.11 12.63
N ALA A 10 4.20 -11.93 11.70
CA ALA A 10 4.62 -13.00 10.81
C ALA A 10 5.22 -14.18 11.60
N GLN A 11 6.00 -13.91 12.63
CA GLN A 11 6.55 -14.95 13.50
C GLN A 11 5.47 -15.70 14.28
N LEU A 12 4.50 -14.96 14.82
CA LEU A 12 3.41 -15.55 15.62
C LEU A 12 2.44 -16.37 14.78
N LEU A 13 2.26 -16.00 13.51
CA LEU A 13 1.34 -16.68 12.60
C LEU A 13 2.01 -17.74 11.73
N LYS A 14 3.32 -17.96 11.91
CA LYS A 14 4.08 -18.94 11.16
C LYS A 14 3.47 -20.34 11.32
N GLY A 15 3.26 -21.01 10.19
CA GLY A 15 2.64 -22.34 10.19
C GLY A 15 1.13 -22.34 10.17
N SER A 16 0.49 -21.17 10.23
CA SER A 16 -0.96 -21.01 10.06
C SER A 16 -1.28 -20.59 8.62
N ASP A 17 -2.56 -20.66 8.24
CA ASP A 17 -3.05 -20.19 6.95
C ASP A 17 -3.46 -18.71 6.97
N VAL A 18 -3.18 -18.01 8.07
CA VAL A 18 -3.53 -16.60 8.23
C VAL A 18 -2.49 -15.73 7.54
N ASP A 19 -2.95 -14.87 6.62
CA ASP A 19 -2.10 -13.93 5.92
C ASP A 19 -1.72 -12.75 6.82
N VAL A 20 -0.56 -12.14 6.52
CA VAL A 20 -0.11 -10.94 7.20
C VAL A 20 -0.31 -9.75 6.26
N CYS A 21 -1.25 -8.89 6.60
CA CYS A 21 -1.59 -7.69 5.83
C CYS A 21 -1.10 -6.45 6.58
N THR A 22 -0.43 -5.56 5.88
CA THR A 22 0.05 -4.30 6.44
C THR A 22 -0.33 -3.12 5.55
N VAL A 23 -0.36 -1.92 6.14
CA VAL A 23 -0.62 -0.67 5.43
C VAL A 23 0.70 -0.04 4.97
N VAL A 24 0.64 0.68 3.85
CA VAL A 24 1.75 1.42 3.27
C VAL A 24 1.26 2.82 2.89
N GLY A 25 2.01 3.84 3.27
CA GLY A 25 1.62 5.23 3.06
C GLY A 25 0.41 5.64 3.88
N PHE A 26 0.08 4.91 4.91
CA PHE A 26 -1.10 5.14 5.75
C PHE A 26 -0.82 6.23 6.80
N PRO A 27 -1.78 7.09 7.13
CA PRO A 27 -3.14 7.12 6.57
C PRO A 27 -3.34 8.07 5.39
N LEU A 28 -2.38 8.94 5.10
CA LEU A 28 -2.60 10.07 4.19
C LEU A 28 -2.24 9.80 2.74
N GLY A 29 -1.43 8.78 2.46
CA GLY A 29 -0.96 8.48 1.12
C GLY A 29 -0.09 9.58 0.52
N ALA A 30 0.42 10.51 1.33
CA ALA A 30 1.06 11.75 0.87
C ALA A 30 2.58 11.63 0.67
N THR A 31 3.17 10.47 0.95
CA THR A 31 4.60 10.27 0.75
C THR A 31 4.93 10.01 -0.72
N PRO A 32 6.16 10.32 -1.17
CA PRO A 32 6.59 10.00 -2.53
C PRO A 32 6.49 8.51 -2.86
N ALA A 33 6.31 8.18 -4.13
CA ALA A 33 6.20 6.80 -4.60
C ALA A 33 7.40 5.94 -4.17
N ALA A 34 8.60 6.49 -4.20
CA ALA A 34 9.81 5.78 -3.79
C ALA A 34 9.76 5.37 -2.31
N VAL A 35 9.19 6.20 -1.45
CA VAL A 35 9.03 5.90 -0.02
C VAL A 35 8.02 4.78 0.18
N LYS A 36 6.90 4.82 -0.53
CA LYS A 36 5.89 3.74 -0.47
C LYS A 36 6.46 2.42 -0.98
N ALA A 37 7.25 2.44 -2.04
CA ALA A 37 7.92 1.25 -2.58
C ALA A 37 8.93 0.69 -1.57
N TYR A 38 9.71 1.54 -0.93
CA TYR A 38 10.65 1.10 0.12
C TYR A 38 9.92 0.49 1.31
N GLU A 39 8.86 1.12 1.77
CA GLU A 39 8.04 0.62 2.88
C GLU A 39 7.44 -0.75 2.53
N THR A 40 6.98 -0.91 1.30
CA THR A 40 6.47 -2.19 0.77
C THR A 40 7.56 -3.26 0.78
N GLN A 41 8.75 -2.94 0.29
CA GLN A 41 9.88 -3.87 0.28
C GLN A 41 10.23 -4.32 1.70
N GLN A 42 10.29 -3.39 2.63
CA GLN A 42 10.61 -3.71 4.02
C GLN A 42 9.53 -4.59 4.66
N ALA A 43 8.25 -4.27 4.40
CA ALA A 43 7.14 -5.08 4.92
C ALA A 43 7.20 -6.52 4.42
N ILE A 44 7.52 -6.72 3.14
CA ILE A 44 7.65 -8.06 2.55
C ILE A 44 8.82 -8.82 3.16
N ARG A 45 9.95 -8.15 3.37
CA ARG A 45 11.10 -8.76 4.07
C ARG A 45 10.75 -9.20 5.48
N ASP A 46 9.86 -8.46 6.14
CA ASP A 46 9.41 -8.76 7.50
C ASP A 46 8.32 -9.83 7.54
N GLY A 47 7.80 -10.26 6.39
CA GLY A 47 6.87 -11.38 6.29
C GLY A 47 5.46 -11.03 5.85
N ALA A 48 5.18 -9.80 5.40
CA ALA A 48 3.87 -9.44 4.88
C ALA A 48 3.59 -10.15 3.54
N THR A 49 2.35 -10.61 3.38
CA THR A 49 1.87 -11.26 2.16
C THR A 49 0.81 -10.43 1.44
N GLU A 50 0.23 -9.45 2.12
CA GLU A 50 -0.72 -8.50 1.54
C GLU A 50 -0.33 -7.08 1.93
N ILE A 51 -0.43 -6.18 0.96
CA ILE A 51 -0.10 -4.76 1.13
C ILE A 51 -1.34 -3.92 0.84
N ASP A 52 -1.78 -3.15 1.83
CA ASP A 52 -2.85 -2.16 1.68
C ASP A 52 -2.20 -0.78 1.53
N MET A 53 -2.15 -0.26 0.32
CA MET A 53 -1.59 1.07 0.07
C MET A 53 -2.67 2.14 0.05
N VAL A 54 -2.36 3.31 0.59
CA VAL A 54 -3.20 4.49 0.45
C VAL A 54 -2.74 5.27 -0.78
N ILE A 55 -3.68 5.60 -1.67
CA ILE A 55 -3.35 6.39 -2.85
C ILE A 55 -2.92 7.80 -2.46
N ASN A 56 -2.22 8.48 -3.36
CA ASN A 56 -1.93 9.89 -3.19
C ASN A 56 -3.19 10.72 -3.48
N VAL A 57 -3.99 10.98 -2.45
CA VAL A 57 -5.25 11.69 -2.57
C VAL A 57 -5.05 13.09 -3.13
N GLY A 58 -3.97 13.77 -2.74
CA GLY A 58 -3.65 15.10 -3.28
C GLY A 58 -3.44 15.07 -4.78
N ALA A 59 -2.74 14.07 -5.31
CA ALA A 59 -2.56 13.90 -6.76
C ALA A 59 -3.89 13.64 -7.47
N LEU A 60 -4.77 12.83 -6.89
CA LEU A 60 -6.10 12.59 -7.44
C LEU A 60 -6.94 13.87 -7.45
N LYS A 61 -6.94 14.62 -6.34
CA LYS A 61 -7.67 15.88 -6.20
C LYS A 61 -7.19 16.94 -7.19
N SER A 62 -5.88 16.99 -7.47
CA SER A 62 -5.31 17.92 -8.46
C SER A 62 -5.31 17.36 -9.89
N GLN A 63 -5.91 16.20 -10.10
CA GLN A 63 -5.99 15.52 -11.40
C GLN A 63 -4.62 15.20 -12.02
N ASP A 64 -3.63 14.96 -11.18
CA ASP A 64 -2.29 14.52 -11.61
C ASP A 64 -2.29 13.00 -11.75
N TYR A 65 -2.90 12.52 -12.82
CA TYR A 65 -3.06 11.07 -13.05
C TYR A 65 -1.75 10.35 -13.31
N LYS A 66 -0.76 11.05 -13.85
CA LYS A 66 0.57 10.48 -14.06
C LYS A 66 1.22 10.16 -12.72
N ALA A 67 1.20 11.09 -11.78
CA ALA A 67 1.74 10.87 -10.43
C ALA A 67 0.99 9.76 -9.71
N LEU A 68 -0.35 9.73 -9.86
CA LEU A 68 -1.19 8.70 -9.27
C LEU A 68 -0.84 7.32 -9.83
N PHE A 69 -0.68 7.21 -11.14
CA PHE A 69 -0.33 5.97 -11.82
C PHE A 69 1.06 5.46 -11.39
N GLU A 70 2.04 6.37 -11.29
CA GLU A 70 3.39 6.01 -10.84
C GLU A 70 3.39 5.56 -9.37
N ASP A 71 2.59 6.20 -8.53
CA ASP A 71 2.44 5.86 -7.12
C ASP A 71 1.95 4.41 -6.96
N ILE A 72 0.84 4.08 -7.58
CA ILE A 72 0.26 2.74 -7.52
C ILE A 72 1.19 1.72 -8.18
N GLY A 73 1.71 2.03 -9.36
CA GLY A 73 2.58 1.12 -10.12
C GLY A 73 3.86 0.78 -9.37
N SER A 74 4.44 1.74 -8.66
CA SER A 74 5.65 1.55 -7.86
C SER A 74 5.43 0.51 -6.75
N VAL A 75 4.33 0.62 -6.02
CA VAL A 75 3.99 -0.33 -4.96
C VAL A 75 3.64 -1.70 -5.54
N VAL A 76 2.86 -1.74 -6.62
CA VAL A 76 2.45 -3.01 -7.26
C VAL A 76 3.67 -3.78 -7.77
N ARG A 77 4.61 -3.12 -8.45
CA ARG A 77 5.82 -3.78 -8.94
C ARG A 77 6.65 -4.36 -7.80
N THR A 78 6.81 -3.60 -6.73
CA THR A 78 7.58 -4.05 -5.57
C THR A 78 6.91 -5.23 -4.87
N ALA A 79 5.60 -5.16 -4.67
CA ALA A 79 4.84 -6.21 -4.01
C ALA A 79 4.81 -7.50 -4.84
N HIS A 80 4.58 -7.40 -6.15
CA HIS A 80 4.53 -8.57 -7.03
C HIS A 80 5.89 -9.26 -7.15
N ALA A 81 6.98 -8.50 -7.08
CA ALA A 81 8.32 -9.11 -7.04
C ALA A 81 8.53 -9.99 -5.82
N GLY A 82 7.82 -9.71 -4.72
CA GLY A 82 7.83 -10.51 -3.50
C GLY A 82 6.62 -11.43 -3.34
N ASN A 83 5.85 -11.64 -4.40
CA ASN A 83 4.64 -12.47 -4.41
C ASN A 83 3.55 -12.00 -3.42
N ALA A 84 3.49 -10.70 -3.16
CA ALA A 84 2.47 -10.12 -2.28
C ALA A 84 1.32 -9.52 -3.09
N LEU A 85 0.12 -9.59 -2.52
CA LEU A 85 -1.08 -8.98 -3.08
C LEU A 85 -1.16 -7.51 -2.66
N VAL A 86 -1.66 -6.65 -3.54
CA VAL A 86 -1.86 -5.23 -3.26
C VAL A 86 -3.35 -4.90 -3.32
N LYS A 87 -3.81 -4.17 -2.31
CA LYS A 87 -5.13 -3.53 -2.30
C LYS A 87 -4.91 -2.03 -2.20
N VAL A 88 -5.74 -1.26 -2.91
CA VAL A 88 -5.60 0.20 -2.94
C VAL A 88 -6.73 0.83 -2.12
N ILE A 89 -6.34 1.60 -1.11
CA ILE A 89 -7.28 2.35 -0.27
C ILE A 89 -7.48 3.73 -0.91
N ILE A 90 -8.70 4.03 -1.32
CA ILE A 90 -9.03 5.27 -2.05
C ILE A 90 -9.58 6.40 -1.17
N GLU A 91 -9.81 6.16 0.11
CA GLU A 91 -10.38 7.16 1.03
C GLU A 91 -11.66 7.80 0.46
N ALA A 92 -12.64 6.97 0.13
CA ALA A 92 -13.85 7.39 -0.58
C ALA A 92 -14.59 8.55 0.07
N ALA A 93 -14.50 8.72 1.39
CA ALA A 93 -15.14 9.82 2.11
C ALA A 93 -14.56 11.20 1.74
N LEU A 94 -13.33 11.24 1.21
CA LEU A 94 -12.67 12.47 0.79
C LEU A 94 -12.87 12.77 -0.70
N LEU A 95 -13.46 11.84 -1.45
CA LEU A 95 -13.57 11.91 -2.91
C LEU A 95 -14.99 12.21 -3.33
N ASN A 96 -15.16 12.95 -4.46
CA ASN A 96 -16.44 13.08 -5.13
C ASN A 96 -16.71 11.85 -6.02
N ASP A 97 -17.91 11.78 -6.61
CA ASP A 97 -18.31 10.61 -7.40
C ASP A 97 -17.43 10.38 -8.65
N GLU A 98 -16.99 11.46 -9.30
CA GLU A 98 -16.10 11.36 -10.46
C GLU A 98 -14.74 10.80 -10.06
N GLU A 99 -14.18 11.25 -8.95
CA GLU A 99 -12.88 10.79 -8.44
C GLU A 99 -12.90 9.31 -8.06
N LYS A 100 -14.04 8.80 -7.59
CA LYS A 100 -14.16 7.40 -7.17
C LYS A 100 -14.09 6.40 -8.32
N VAL A 101 -14.37 6.82 -9.56
CA VAL A 101 -14.40 5.92 -10.72
C VAL A 101 -13.13 5.98 -11.59
N ILE A 102 -12.17 6.80 -11.25
CA ILE A 102 -10.91 6.91 -11.99
C ILE A 102 -9.91 5.75 -11.67
#